data_acf3424cc9d140497e7c55b13960cd64
#
_entry.id   acf3424cc9d140497e7c55b13960cd64
#
_cell.length_a   1.000
_cell.length_b   1.000
_cell.length_c   1.000
_cell.angle_alpha   90.00
_cell.angle_beta   90.00
_cell.angle_gamma   90.00
#
_symmetry.space_group_name_H-M   'P 1'
#
loop_
_entity.id
_entity.type
_entity.pdbx_description
1 polymer ?
#
loop_
_entity_poly.entity_id
_entity_poly.type
_entity_poly.pdbx_seq_one_letter_code
_entity_poly.pdbx_strand_id
1 'polypeptide(L)'
;MKVEVNNMKYQSVIAGFGGQGVVFLVKVLAICAGNRNIPFLGTENHGMSQRGGAVSCHIKIGDFTNPVIDTNQADLLIGLEYRETLRNLSFLKKDGVVVTNDDKKFPEIPFQTAKVDAFTKAKNNEFPIQGLNVFMLGLTLASVKNFPFSIDEVKDAITQMNAKVAEQNLKILDMGLEAGK
;
A
#
# COMPACT_ATOMS: atom_id res chain seq x y z
N MET A 1 -16.72 28.61 9.08
CA MET A 1 -16.98 27.23 9.56
C MET A 1 -15.63 26.53 9.60
N LYS A 2 -15.03 26.35 10.79
CA LYS A 2 -13.76 25.59 10.93
C LYS A 2 -14.11 24.15 10.65
N VAL A 3 -13.58 23.61 9.55
CA VAL A 3 -13.57 22.17 9.29
C VAL A 3 -12.79 21.56 10.45
N GLU A 4 -13.41 20.69 11.23
CA GLU A 4 -12.69 19.86 12.19
C GLU A 4 -11.64 19.08 11.40
N VAL A 5 -10.38 19.48 11.55
CA VAL A 5 -9.24 18.69 11.09
C VAL A 5 -9.29 17.43 11.95
N ASN A 6 -9.81 16.39 11.34
CA ASN A 6 -9.96 15.09 11.97
C ASN A 6 -8.60 14.70 12.53
N ASN A 7 -8.55 14.35 13.81
CA ASN A 7 -7.33 13.97 14.56
C ASN A 7 -6.77 12.62 14.08
N MET A 8 -6.95 12.34 12.77
CA MET A 8 -6.49 11.12 12.14
C MET A 8 -4.96 11.07 12.16
N LYS A 9 -4.44 10.00 12.72
CA LYS A 9 -3.02 9.63 12.63
C LYS A 9 -2.92 8.21 12.16
N TYR A 10 -2.32 8.02 10.99
CA TYR A 10 -2.16 6.71 10.39
C TYR A 10 -0.76 6.57 9.78
N GLN A 11 -0.11 5.43 10.02
CA GLN A 11 1.25 5.17 9.57
C GLN A 11 1.29 3.87 8.78
N SER A 12 1.84 3.89 7.59
CA SER A 12 1.99 2.68 6.78
C SER A 12 3.35 2.56 6.12
N VAL A 13 3.83 1.34 6.01
CA VAL A 13 5.02 0.99 5.22
C VAL A 13 4.57 0.27 3.97
N ILE A 14 5.10 0.66 2.82
CA ILE A 14 4.93 -0.06 1.55
C ILE A 14 6.31 -0.56 1.12
N ALA A 15 6.45 -1.86 0.92
CA ALA A 15 7.72 -2.49 0.60
C ALA A 15 7.63 -3.39 -0.62
N GLY A 16 8.70 -3.44 -1.40
CA GLY A 16 8.82 -4.26 -2.61
C GLY A 16 10.15 -4.09 -3.28
N PHE A 17 10.23 -4.45 -4.55
CA PHE A 17 11.40 -4.20 -5.39
C PHE A 17 11.19 -3.02 -6.34
N GLY A 18 12.28 -2.41 -6.74
CA GLY A 18 12.30 -1.38 -7.79
C GLY A 18 11.59 -1.88 -9.06
N GLY A 19 10.66 -1.08 -9.57
CA GLY A 19 9.81 -1.42 -10.71
C GLY A 19 8.47 -2.05 -10.37
N GLN A 20 8.21 -2.46 -9.13
CA GLN A 20 6.90 -3.01 -8.71
C GLN A 20 5.83 -1.95 -8.41
N GLY A 21 6.16 -0.65 -8.50
CA GLY A 21 5.18 0.42 -8.34
C GLY A 21 4.91 0.83 -6.89
N VAL A 22 5.86 0.63 -5.97
CA VAL A 22 5.78 1.14 -4.58
C VAL A 22 5.47 2.65 -4.58
N VAL A 23 6.22 3.44 -5.33
CA VAL A 23 6.05 4.90 -5.44
C VAL A 23 4.70 5.29 -6.03
N PHE A 24 4.14 4.48 -6.92
CA PHE A 24 2.79 4.70 -7.45
C PHE A 24 1.75 4.68 -6.32
N LEU A 25 1.82 3.68 -5.44
CA LEU A 25 0.90 3.58 -4.30
C LEU A 25 1.04 4.79 -3.35
N VAL A 26 2.28 5.22 -3.08
CA VAL A 26 2.53 6.44 -2.27
C VAL A 26 1.83 7.65 -2.89
N LYS A 27 1.93 7.84 -4.20
CA LYS A 27 1.28 8.96 -4.91
C LYS A 27 -0.24 8.88 -4.85
N VAL A 28 -0.83 7.69 -5.01
CA VAL A 28 -2.29 7.52 -4.85
C VAL A 28 -2.74 7.97 -3.46
N LEU A 29 -2.06 7.52 -2.40
CA LEU A 29 -2.41 7.88 -1.03
C LEU A 29 -2.18 9.37 -0.74
N ALA A 30 -1.14 9.97 -1.34
CA ALA A 30 -0.87 11.40 -1.24
C ALA A 30 -1.99 12.23 -1.89
N ILE A 31 -2.54 11.79 -3.04
CA ILE A 31 -3.68 12.45 -3.69
C ILE A 31 -4.93 12.32 -2.81
N CYS A 32 -5.21 11.15 -2.26
CA CYS A 32 -6.34 10.97 -1.33
C CYS A 32 -6.24 11.93 -0.13
N ALA A 33 -5.05 12.03 0.48
CA ALA A 33 -4.81 12.95 1.59
C ALA A 33 -4.98 14.42 1.16
N GLY A 34 -4.43 14.80 0.00
CA GLY A 34 -4.55 16.14 -0.56
C GLY A 34 -6.00 16.53 -0.84
N ASN A 35 -6.80 15.64 -1.42
CA ASN A 35 -8.23 15.88 -1.70
C ASN A 35 -9.04 16.15 -0.40
N ARG A 36 -8.59 15.61 0.73
CA ARG A 36 -9.19 15.83 2.06
C ARG A 36 -8.52 16.94 2.87
N ASN A 37 -7.49 17.60 2.32
CA ASN A 37 -6.65 18.56 3.06
C ASN A 37 -6.04 17.96 4.34
N ILE A 38 -5.68 16.67 4.32
CA ILE A 38 -5.00 16.00 5.42
C ILE A 38 -3.49 16.10 5.21
N PRO A 39 -2.68 16.49 6.20
CA PRO A 39 -1.22 16.46 6.10
C PRO A 39 -0.71 15.08 5.74
N PHE A 40 0.29 15.03 4.85
CA PHE A 40 0.88 13.80 4.36
C PHE A 40 2.41 13.93 4.35
N LEU A 41 3.10 12.98 4.96
CA LEU A 41 4.55 12.85 4.90
C LEU A 41 4.91 11.50 4.31
N GLY A 42 5.88 11.49 3.41
CA GLY A 42 6.40 10.24 2.82
C GLY A 42 7.92 10.30 2.70
N THR A 43 8.57 9.17 2.87
CA THR A 43 10.00 9.01 2.58
C THR A 43 10.25 7.68 1.90
N GLU A 44 11.24 7.65 1.02
CA GLU A 44 11.63 6.49 0.24
C GLU A 44 13.03 6.03 0.67
N ASN A 45 13.17 4.74 0.94
CA ASN A 45 14.45 4.09 1.17
C ASN A 45 14.73 3.12 0.03
N HIS A 46 15.85 3.31 -0.64
CA HIS A 46 16.31 2.45 -1.72
C HIS A 46 17.51 1.63 -1.26
N GLY A 47 17.46 0.31 -1.49
CA GLY A 47 18.64 -0.54 -1.34
C GLY A 47 19.74 -0.16 -2.33
N MET A 48 20.99 -0.54 -2.03
CA MET A 48 22.18 -0.16 -2.80
C MET A 48 22.24 -0.69 -4.24
N SER A 49 21.27 -1.46 -4.70
CA SER A 49 21.18 -1.98 -6.06
C SER A 49 20.57 -0.97 -7.02
N GLN A 50 21.25 -0.65 -8.11
CA GLN A 50 20.80 0.32 -9.12
C GLN A 50 19.56 -0.13 -9.91
N ARG A 51 19.24 -1.43 -9.95
CA ARG A 51 18.03 -1.99 -10.59
C ARG A 51 17.52 -3.19 -9.80
N GLY A 52 16.21 -3.24 -9.57
CA GLY A 52 15.57 -4.36 -8.87
C GLY A 52 15.94 -4.49 -7.40
N GLY A 53 16.54 -3.44 -6.78
CA GLY A 53 16.84 -3.39 -5.36
C GLY A 53 15.59 -3.24 -4.51
N ALA A 54 15.73 -3.53 -3.21
CA ALA A 54 14.69 -3.30 -2.22
C ALA A 54 14.27 -1.82 -2.19
N VAL A 55 12.98 -1.58 -2.15
CA VAL A 55 12.39 -0.25 -1.99
C VAL A 55 11.38 -0.33 -0.86
N SER A 56 11.50 0.56 0.11
CA SER A 56 10.47 0.74 1.13
C SER A 56 10.12 2.22 1.27
N CYS A 57 8.83 2.50 1.43
CA CYS A 57 8.32 3.84 1.64
C CYS A 57 7.61 3.88 2.98
N HIS A 58 7.95 4.88 3.81
CA HIS A 58 7.23 5.19 5.02
C HIS A 58 6.25 6.32 4.74
N ILE A 59 5.00 6.15 5.17
CA ILE A 59 3.91 7.08 4.93
C ILE A 59 3.26 7.42 6.26
N LYS A 60 3.10 8.71 6.51
CA LYS A 60 2.36 9.23 7.67
C LYS A 60 1.25 10.15 7.19
N ILE A 61 0.02 9.86 7.58
CA ILE A 61 -1.20 10.59 7.24
C ILE A 61 -1.74 11.23 8.51
N GLY A 62 -1.87 12.54 8.51
CA GLY A 62 -2.24 13.34 9.67
C GLY A 62 -1.12 14.23 10.16
N ASP A 63 -1.29 14.83 11.34
CA ASP A 63 -0.35 15.78 11.91
C ASP A 63 0.87 15.07 12.52
N PHE A 64 1.92 14.93 11.70
CA PHE A 64 3.24 14.42 12.06
C PHE A 64 4.32 15.41 11.67
N THR A 65 5.42 15.42 12.40
CA THR A 65 6.58 16.30 12.16
C THR A 65 7.78 15.60 11.52
N ASN A 66 7.77 14.25 11.48
CA ASN A 66 8.87 13.43 10.98
C ASN A 66 8.29 12.35 10.03
N PRO A 67 8.82 12.18 8.81
CA PRO A 67 8.33 11.20 7.84
C PRO A 67 8.75 9.76 8.16
N VAL A 68 9.80 9.53 8.95
CA VAL A 68 10.29 8.18 9.28
C VAL A 68 9.39 7.55 10.35
N ILE A 69 9.01 6.29 10.13
CA ILE A 69 8.26 5.49 11.09
C ILE A 69 9.26 4.76 11.99
N ASP A 70 9.08 4.89 13.29
CA ASP A 70 9.85 4.14 14.27
C ASP A 70 9.38 2.69 14.35
N THR A 71 10.21 1.81 14.94
CA THR A 71 9.84 0.41 15.16
C THR A 71 8.56 0.29 15.99
N ASN A 72 7.71 -0.67 15.65
CA ASN A 72 6.42 -0.94 16.30
C ASN A 72 5.41 0.23 16.25
N GLN A 73 5.44 1.06 15.20
CA GLN A 73 4.54 2.21 15.07
C GLN A 73 3.63 2.17 13.83
N ALA A 74 3.92 1.34 12.83
CA ALA A 74 3.10 1.26 11.63
C ALA A 74 1.76 0.56 11.90
N ASP A 75 0.68 1.14 11.40
CA ASP A 75 -0.67 0.54 11.40
C ASP A 75 -0.80 -0.55 10.33
N LEU A 76 -0.08 -0.37 9.23
CA LEU A 76 -0.19 -1.20 8.03
C LEU A 76 1.18 -1.43 7.40
N LEU A 77 1.41 -2.65 6.94
CA LEU A 77 2.50 -3.02 6.05
C LEU A 77 1.94 -3.63 4.78
N ILE A 78 2.16 -2.97 3.64
CA ILE A 78 1.83 -3.51 2.31
C ILE A 78 3.12 -4.03 1.67
N GLY A 79 3.20 -5.33 1.46
CA GLY A 79 4.32 -5.97 0.80
C GLY A 79 3.98 -6.43 -0.61
N LEU A 80 4.65 -5.86 -1.61
CA LEU A 80 4.51 -6.28 -3.01
C LEU A 80 5.35 -7.53 -3.31
N GLU A 81 6.21 -7.92 -2.35
CA GLU A 81 7.01 -9.13 -2.37
C GLU A 81 7.22 -9.62 -0.92
N TYR A 82 7.08 -10.91 -0.69
CA TYR A 82 7.02 -11.48 0.66
C TYR A 82 8.32 -11.30 1.48
N ARG A 83 9.50 -11.33 0.86
CA ARG A 83 10.78 -11.13 1.57
C ARG A 83 10.93 -9.71 2.05
N GLU A 84 10.49 -8.75 1.23
CA GLU A 84 10.50 -7.34 1.63
C GLU A 84 9.44 -7.07 2.72
N THR A 85 8.31 -7.79 2.68
CA THR A 85 7.35 -7.77 3.79
C THR A 85 8.03 -8.22 5.09
N LEU A 86 8.71 -9.37 5.08
CA LEU A 86 9.39 -9.91 6.27
C LEU A 86 10.47 -8.95 6.82
N ARG A 87 11.23 -8.30 5.95
CA ARG A 87 12.28 -7.34 6.34
C ARG A 87 11.73 -6.10 7.04
N ASN A 88 10.49 -5.73 6.74
CA ASN A 88 9.85 -4.53 7.27
C ASN A 88 8.89 -4.80 8.44
N LEU A 89 8.75 -6.04 8.90
CA LEU A 89 7.84 -6.40 10.02
C LEU A 89 8.15 -5.65 11.32
N SER A 90 9.41 -5.28 11.55
CA SER A 90 9.81 -4.56 12.77
C SER A 90 9.17 -3.18 12.92
N PHE A 91 8.67 -2.61 11.85
CA PHE A 91 7.95 -1.33 11.91
C PHE A 91 6.50 -1.48 12.36
N LEU A 92 5.92 -2.69 12.21
CA LEU A 92 4.50 -2.91 12.47
C LEU A 92 4.20 -2.92 13.96
N LYS A 93 3.19 -2.18 14.41
CA LYS A 93 2.71 -2.21 15.80
C LYS A 93 1.99 -3.53 16.09
N LYS A 94 1.82 -3.87 17.36
CA LYS A 94 1.28 -5.18 17.83
C LYS A 94 -0.08 -5.54 17.21
N ASP A 95 -0.95 -4.57 16.99
CA ASP A 95 -2.28 -4.70 16.40
C ASP A 95 -2.32 -4.25 14.92
N GLY A 96 -1.16 -4.05 14.31
CA GLY A 96 -1.04 -3.69 12.91
C GLY A 96 -1.40 -4.84 11.97
N VAL A 97 -1.66 -4.49 10.72
CA VAL A 97 -2.10 -5.44 9.68
C VAL A 97 -1.02 -5.59 8.61
N VAL A 98 -0.81 -6.82 8.17
CA VAL A 98 0.04 -7.14 7.02
C VAL A 98 -0.85 -7.46 5.81
N VAL A 99 -0.54 -6.86 4.67
CA VAL A 99 -1.07 -7.26 3.37
C VAL A 99 0.11 -7.59 2.47
N THR A 100 0.19 -8.82 2.00
CA THR A 100 1.39 -9.26 1.27
C THR A 100 1.07 -10.08 0.03
N ASN A 101 1.86 -9.84 -1.03
CA ASN A 101 1.93 -10.74 -2.16
C ASN A 101 2.81 -11.93 -1.78
N ASP A 102 2.27 -13.14 -1.83
CA ASP A 102 2.90 -14.35 -1.36
C ASP A 102 2.71 -15.50 -2.35
N ASP A 103 3.81 -16.06 -2.80
CA ASP A 103 3.88 -17.27 -3.63
C ASP A 103 3.85 -18.58 -2.80
N LYS A 104 3.14 -18.58 -1.67
CA LYS A 104 3.03 -19.69 -0.69
C LYS A 104 4.28 -19.94 0.15
N LYS A 105 5.15 -18.94 0.28
CA LYS A 105 6.39 -19.01 1.09
C LYS A 105 6.35 -18.11 2.33
N PHE A 106 5.31 -17.28 2.47
CA PHE A 106 5.19 -16.41 3.62
C PHE A 106 4.89 -17.23 4.88
N PRO A 107 5.70 -17.12 5.93
CA PRO A 107 5.53 -17.88 7.16
C PRO A 107 4.28 -17.42 7.92
N GLU A 108 3.85 -18.22 8.89
CA GLU A 108 2.89 -17.76 9.89
C GLU A 108 3.57 -16.76 10.81
N ILE A 109 2.91 -15.62 11.04
CA ILE A 109 3.39 -14.53 11.89
C ILE A 109 2.29 -14.09 12.87
N PRO A 110 2.64 -13.50 14.03
CA PRO A 110 1.66 -13.11 15.05
C PRO A 110 0.95 -11.78 14.71
N PHE A 111 0.62 -11.55 13.44
CA PHE A 111 -0.09 -10.37 12.97
C PHE A 111 -1.29 -10.77 12.12
N GLN A 112 -2.34 -9.95 12.14
CA GLN A 112 -3.42 -10.09 11.17
C GLN A 112 -2.83 -9.95 9.76
N THR A 113 -3.00 -10.98 8.92
CA THR A 113 -2.37 -11.04 7.61
C THR A 113 -3.39 -11.36 6.52
N ALA A 114 -3.47 -10.52 5.51
CA ALA A 114 -4.11 -10.81 4.23
C ALA A 114 -3.03 -11.11 3.20
N LYS A 115 -3.12 -12.26 2.54
CA LYS A 115 -2.13 -12.69 1.56
C LYS A 115 -2.77 -13.27 0.31
N VAL A 116 -2.13 -13.06 -0.82
CA VAL A 116 -2.58 -13.56 -2.12
C VAL A 116 -1.38 -13.74 -3.04
N ASP A 117 -1.42 -14.74 -3.90
CA ASP A 117 -0.44 -14.90 -4.97
C ASP A 117 -0.85 -14.09 -6.21
N ALA A 118 -0.69 -12.77 -6.11
CA ALA A 118 -0.99 -11.85 -7.21
C ALA A 118 -0.01 -12.01 -8.38
N PHE A 119 1.22 -12.47 -8.11
CA PHE A 119 2.22 -12.69 -9.15
C PHE A 119 1.79 -13.84 -10.08
N THR A 120 1.35 -14.97 -9.53
CA THR A 120 0.83 -16.08 -10.33
C THR A 120 -0.42 -15.69 -11.12
N LYS A 121 -1.32 -14.89 -10.54
CA LYS A 121 -2.48 -14.35 -11.27
C LYS A 121 -2.06 -13.50 -12.48
N ALA A 122 -1.12 -12.58 -12.30
CA ALA A 122 -0.59 -11.78 -13.41
C ALA A 122 0.12 -12.65 -14.46
N LYS A 123 0.89 -13.66 -14.04
CA LYS A 123 1.54 -14.62 -14.94
C LYS A 123 0.54 -15.44 -15.76
N ASN A 124 -0.62 -15.73 -15.19
CA ASN A 124 -1.74 -16.40 -15.87
C ASN A 124 -2.56 -15.44 -16.76
N ASN A 125 -2.08 -14.22 -16.97
CA ASN A 125 -2.74 -13.17 -17.78
C ASN A 125 -4.11 -12.71 -17.25
N GLU A 126 -4.38 -12.85 -15.96
CA GLU A 126 -5.58 -12.28 -15.34
C GLU A 126 -5.53 -10.75 -15.36
N PHE A 127 -4.33 -10.18 -15.22
CA PHE A 127 -4.04 -8.74 -15.41
C PHE A 127 -2.55 -8.55 -15.75
N PRO A 128 -2.15 -7.38 -16.32
CA PRO A 128 -0.74 -7.08 -16.58
C PRO A 128 0.09 -7.01 -15.31
N ILE A 129 1.32 -7.53 -15.32
CA ILE A 129 2.20 -7.54 -14.14
C ILE A 129 2.46 -6.15 -13.55
N GLN A 130 2.39 -5.10 -14.38
CA GLN A 130 2.51 -3.71 -13.95
C GLN A 130 1.36 -3.27 -13.04
N GLY A 131 0.22 -3.99 -13.06
CA GLY A 131 -0.94 -3.74 -12.20
C GLY A 131 -0.89 -4.43 -10.84
N LEU A 132 0.18 -5.19 -10.53
CA LEU A 132 0.29 -5.93 -9.27
C LEU A 132 0.12 -5.01 -8.04
N ASN A 133 0.72 -3.84 -8.06
CA ASN A 133 0.57 -2.85 -6.99
C ASN A 133 -0.88 -2.40 -6.80
N VAL A 134 -1.61 -2.14 -7.89
CA VAL A 134 -3.03 -1.73 -7.85
C VAL A 134 -3.90 -2.88 -7.35
N PHE A 135 -3.63 -4.11 -7.76
CA PHE A 135 -4.29 -5.30 -7.24
C PHE A 135 -4.10 -5.43 -5.72
N MET A 136 -2.85 -5.26 -5.23
CA MET A 136 -2.54 -5.30 -3.80
C MET A 136 -3.19 -4.15 -3.02
N LEU A 137 -3.38 -2.99 -3.63
CA LEU A 137 -4.15 -1.89 -3.04
C LEU A 137 -5.63 -2.26 -2.89
N GLY A 138 -6.22 -2.91 -3.89
CA GLY A 138 -7.58 -3.45 -3.81
C GLY A 138 -7.74 -4.47 -2.67
N LEU A 139 -6.82 -5.42 -2.57
CA LEU A 139 -6.77 -6.36 -1.44
C LEU A 139 -6.67 -5.65 -0.09
N THR A 140 -5.86 -4.60 -0.01
CA THR A 140 -5.72 -3.77 1.19
C THR A 140 -7.04 -3.14 1.59
N LEU A 141 -7.74 -2.50 0.66
CA LEU A 141 -9.03 -1.86 0.90
C LEU A 141 -10.11 -2.84 1.38
N ALA A 142 -10.09 -4.08 0.90
CA ALA A 142 -11.03 -5.11 1.33
C ALA A 142 -10.70 -5.71 2.71
N SER A 143 -9.40 -5.82 3.04
CA SER A 143 -8.95 -6.56 4.21
C SER A 143 -8.68 -5.69 5.43
N VAL A 144 -8.41 -4.39 5.26
CA VAL A 144 -8.00 -3.46 6.33
C VAL A 144 -9.17 -2.57 6.73
N LYS A 145 -9.84 -2.92 7.81
CA LYS A 145 -11.06 -2.19 8.27
C LYS A 145 -10.83 -0.71 8.60
N ASN A 146 -9.66 -0.38 9.13
CA ASN A 146 -9.32 0.98 9.56
C ASN A 146 -8.45 1.71 8.54
N PHE A 147 -8.53 1.33 7.25
CA PHE A 147 -7.82 2.05 6.21
C PHE A 147 -8.33 3.49 6.09
N PRO A 148 -7.45 4.50 5.96
CA PRO A 148 -7.84 5.90 6.12
C PRO A 148 -8.71 6.46 4.99
N PHE A 149 -8.75 5.79 3.84
CA PHE A 149 -9.47 6.23 2.66
C PHE A 149 -10.49 5.21 2.18
N SER A 150 -11.62 5.68 1.69
CA SER A 150 -12.64 4.83 1.09
C SER A 150 -12.23 4.32 -0.30
N ILE A 151 -12.95 3.32 -0.78
CA ILE A 151 -12.75 2.76 -2.13
C ILE A 151 -12.95 3.85 -3.19
N ASP A 152 -13.96 4.71 -3.04
CA ASP A 152 -14.26 5.78 -4.00
C ASP A 152 -13.15 6.83 -4.03
N GLU A 153 -12.63 7.25 -2.88
CA GLU A 153 -11.50 8.19 -2.80
C GLU A 153 -10.24 7.64 -3.50
N VAL A 154 -9.98 6.35 -3.35
CA VAL A 154 -8.83 5.69 -4.02
C VAL A 154 -9.08 5.57 -5.54
N LYS A 155 -10.29 5.25 -5.97
CA LYS A 155 -10.66 5.21 -7.40
C LYS A 155 -10.51 6.59 -8.05
N ASP A 156 -10.96 7.63 -7.39
CA ASP A 156 -10.81 9.01 -7.85
C ASP A 156 -9.34 9.41 -7.95
N ALA A 157 -8.53 9.08 -6.95
CA ALA A 157 -7.09 9.36 -6.96
C ALA A 157 -6.36 8.63 -8.12
N ILE A 158 -6.67 7.37 -8.38
CA ILE A 158 -6.12 6.61 -9.51
C ILE A 158 -6.48 7.29 -10.84
N THR A 159 -7.73 7.76 -10.98
CA THR A 159 -8.21 8.45 -12.17
C THR A 159 -7.49 9.78 -12.39
N GLN A 160 -7.28 10.55 -11.32
CA GLN A 160 -6.53 11.81 -11.35
C GLN A 160 -5.06 11.63 -11.76
N MET A 161 -4.43 10.52 -11.39
CA MET A 161 -3.02 10.27 -11.71
C MET A 161 -2.77 10.11 -13.22
N ASN A 162 -3.59 9.32 -13.89
CA ASN A 162 -3.41 9.06 -15.32
C ASN A 162 -4.70 8.54 -15.96
N ALA A 163 -5.48 9.41 -16.52
CA ALA A 163 -6.74 9.08 -17.17
C ALA A 163 -6.62 8.04 -18.30
N LYS A 164 -5.46 7.96 -18.99
CA LYS A 164 -5.27 7.01 -20.12
C LYS A 164 -5.25 5.55 -19.67
N VAL A 165 -4.80 5.26 -18.46
CA VAL A 165 -4.73 3.89 -17.91
C VAL A 165 -5.68 3.69 -16.73
N ALA A 166 -6.48 4.70 -16.41
CA ALA A 166 -7.38 4.67 -15.25
C ALA A 166 -8.36 3.50 -15.34
N GLU A 167 -9.03 3.31 -16.48
CA GLU A 167 -10.01 2.24 -16.66
C GLU A 167 -9.41 0.85 -16.36
N GLN A 168 -8.19 0.59 -16.88
CA GLN A 168 -7.50 -0.66 -16.62
C GLN A 168 -7.13 -0.82 -15.14
N ASN A 169 -6.59 0.24 -14.53
CA ASN A 169 -6.23 0.23 -13.12
C ASN A 169 -7.45 0.04 -12.21
N LEU A 170 -8.59 0.65 -12.53
CA LEU A 170 -9.82 0.47 -11.77
C LEU A 170 -10.33 -0.98 -11.83
N LYS A 171 -10.26 -1.62 -13.00
CA LYS A 171 -10.60 -3.05 -13.13
C LYS A 171 -9.68 -3.93 -12.27
N ILE A 172 -8.38 -3.65 -12.27
CA ILE A 172 -7.40 -4.39 -11.46
C ILE A 172 -7.64 -4.15 -9.96
N LEU A 173 -7.96 -2.92 -9.56
CA LEU A 173 -8.34 -2.61 -8.18
C LEU A 173 -9.56 -3.43 -7.73
N ASP A 174 -10.59 -3.49 -8.58
CA ASP A 174 -11.81 -4.27 -8.29
C ASP A 174 -11.50 -5.77 -8.17
N MET A 175 -10.59 -6.33 -8.98
CA MET A 175 -10.10 -7.71 -8.80
C MET A 175 -9.42 -7.92 -7.45
N GLY A 176 -8.63 -6.95 -6.99
CA GLY A 176 -8.01 -6.98 -5.66
C GLY A 176 -9.04 -6.91 -4.53
N LEU A 177 -10.08 -6.09 -4.67
CA LEU A 177 -11.21 -6.00 -3.75
C LEU A 177 -11.95 -7.34 -3.63
N GLU A 178 -12.20 -8.01 -4.74
CA GLU A 178 -12.85 -9.33 -4.75
C GLU A 178 -11.99 -10.41 -4.07
N ALA A 179 -10.68 -10.35 -4.24
CA ALA A 179 -9.75 -11.31 -3.63
C ALA A 179 -9.67 -11.19 -2.09
N GLY A 180 -10.11 -10.08 -1.52
CA GLY A 180 -10.11 -9.83 -0.08
C GLY A 180 -11.44 -10.11 0.63
N LYS A 181 -12.48 -10.51 -0.12
CA LYS A 181 -13.80 -10.92 0.42
C LYS A 181 -13.77 -12.37 0.89
#